data_b7bc02d5765859ed6b1c468e2b099215
#
_entry.id   b7bc02d5765859ed6b1c468e2b099215
#
_cell.length_a   1.000
_cell.length_b   1.000
_cell.length_c   1.000
_cell.angle_alpha   90.00
_cell.angle_beta   90.00
_cell.angle_gamma   90.00
#
_symmetry.space_group_name_H-M   'P 1'
#
loop_
_entity.id
_entity.type
_entity.pdbx_description
1 polymer ?
#
loop_
_entity_poly.entity_id
_entity_poly.type
_entity_poly.pdbx_seq_one_letter_code
_entity_poly.pdbx_strand_id
1 'polypeptide(L)'
;NVPQFDTNSTMVMRCKNGAVASIMTSWSSGAGANLKGYIGTNGSILLRGRNMFEFDSLTYKTVDMDHEESITFNDSYDLNKDEVIYHVHVYFQDCLKNNKPVEIGGLSEGMKVLKLSNAALKSAKEQKTIALGDYYTL
;
A
#
# COMPACT_ATOMS: atom_id res chain seq x y z
N ASN A 1 17.62 17.73 22.42
CA ASN A 1 16.30 17.14 22.16
C ASN A 1 16.32 16.61 20.72
N VAL A 2 16.48 15.29 20.57
CA VAL A 2 16.26 14.64 19.28
C VAL A 2 14.74 14.66 19.04
N PRO A 3 14.25 15.16 17.90
CA PRO A 3 12.83 15.08 17.61
C PRO A 3 12.38 13.62 17.69
N GLN A 4 11.37 13.36 18.48
CA GLN A 4 10.81 12.02 18.62
C GLN A 4 9.93 11.77 17.40
N PHE A 5 10.44 11.03 16.41
CA PHE A 5 9.66 10.61 15.25
C PHE A 5 9.00 9.26 15.58
N ASP A 6 7.76 9.12 15.15
CA ASP A 6 7.07 7.83 15.15
C ASP A 6 7.76 6.89 14.17
N THR A 7 8.43 5.86 14.69
CA THR A 7 9.11 4.84 13.87
C THR A 7 8.22 3.65 13.57
N ASN A 8 7.12 3.52 14.28
CA ASN A 8 6.15 2.43 14.12
C ASN A 8 4.74 2.99 14.12
N SER A 9 3.89 2.50 13.25
CA SER A 9 2.48 2.86 13.24
C SER A 9 1.59 1.67 12.90
N THR A 10 0.39 1.67 13.47
CA THR A 10 -0.68 0.74 13.12
C THR A 10 -1.95 1.55 12.91
N MET A 11 -2.60 1.32 11.78
CA MET A 11 -3.84 1.97 11.43
C MET A 11 -4.89 0.92 11.04
N VAL A 12 -6.10 1.08 11.54
CA VAL A 12 -7.27 0.29 11.14
C VAL A 12 -8.31 1.21 10.54
N MET A 13 -8.84 0.83 9.39
CA MET A 13 -9.83 1.60 8.66
C MET A 13 -11.06 0.74 8.38
N ARG A 14 -12.24 1.34 8.43
CA ARG A 14 -13.48 0.75 7.94
C ARG A 14 -13.95 1.53 6.71
N CYS A 15 -14.14 0.83 5.62
CA CYS A 15 -14.69 1.39 4.38
C CYS A 15 -16.21 1.47 4.42
N LYS A 16 -16.81 2.34 3.60
CA LYS A 16 -18.28 2.50 3.51
C LYS A 16 -19.00 1.21 3.11
N ASN A 17 -18.37 0.35 2.33
CA ASN A 17 -18.89 -0.96 1.91
C ASN A 17 -18.73 -2.06 2.98
N GLY A 18 -18.25 -1.71 4.19
CA GLY A 18 -18.05 -2.64 5.29
C GLY A 18 -16.69 -3.33 5.32
N ALA A 19 -15.87 -3.21 4.29
CA ALA A 19 -14.51 -3.76 4.30
C ALA A 19 -13.68 -3.10 5.41
N VAL A 20 -12.77 -3.90 6.00
CA VAL A 20 -11.81 -3.42 7.00
C VAL A 20 -10.41 -3.58 6.43
N ALA A 21 -9.61 -2.54 6.54
CA ALA A 21 -8.20 -2.59 6.19
C ALA A 21 -7.36 -2.30 7.43
N SER A 22 -6.24 -3.01 7.57
CA SER A 22 -5.21 -2.75 8.57
C SER A 22 -3.87 -2.50 7.88
N ILE A 23 -3.16 -1.48 8.32
CA ILE A 23 -1.82 -1.15 7.83
C ILE A 23 -0.91 -1.08 9.03
N MET A 24 0.19 -1.80 8.97
CA MET A 24 1.26 -1.72 9.96
C MET A 24 2.56 -1.37 9.25
N THR A 25 3.26 -0.37 9.74
CA THR A 25 4.55 0.08 9.21
C THR A 25 5.57 0.22 10.32
N SER A 26 6.82 -0.10 10.01
CA SER A 26 7.94 0.06 10.94
C SER A 26 9.20 0.50 10.20
N TRP A 27 9.85 1.53 10.69
CA TRP A 27 11.20 1.97 10.28
C TRP A 27 12.30 1.42 11.21
N SER A 28 11.91 0.88 12.35
CA SER A 28 12.83 0.36 13.38
C SER A 28 12.94 -1.15 13.39
N SER A 29 12.23 -1.85 12.50
CA SER A 29 12.34 -3.30 12.37
C SER A 29 13.70 -3.70 11.82
N GLY A 30 14.42 -4.55 12.52
CA GLY A 30 15.72 -5.07 12.09
C GLY A 30 15.61 -6.14 10.99
N ALA A 31 14.43 -6.67 10.72
CA ALA A 31 14.16 -7.62 9.65
C ALA A 31 13.05 -7.06 8.75
N GLY A 32 13.39 -6.78 7.50
CA GLY A 32 12.43 -6.32 6.52
C GLY A 32 11.39 -7.40 6.22
N ALA A 33 10.13 -7.01 6.19
CA ALA A 33 9.04 -7.84 5.70
C ALA A 33 8.02 -6.95 5.01
N ASN A 34 7.53 -7.40 3.85
CA ASN A 34 6.46 -6.74 3.15
C ASN A 34 5.35 -7.76 2.88
N LEU A 35 4.19 -7.50 3.44
CA LEU A 35 3.03 -8.36 3.30
C LEU A 35 1.85 -7.51 2.87
N LYS A 36 1.26 -7.84 1.72
CA LYS A 36 0.05 -7.20 1.22
C LYS A 36 -0.97 -8.27 0.88
N GLY A 37 -2.21 -8.10 1.28
CA GLY A 37 -3.21 -9.12 1.01
C GLY A 37 -4.63 -8.59 1.03
N TYR A 38 -5.48 -9.37 0.39
CA TYR A 38 -6.92 -9.21 0.41
C TYR A 38 -7.56 -10.53 0.82
N ILE A 39 -8.50 -10.47 1.74
CA ILE A 39 -9.31 -11.61 2.18
C ILE A 39 -10.77 -11.22 1.96
N GLY A 40 -11.46 -11.99 1.17
CA GLY A 40 -12.86 -11.76 0.83
C GLY A 40 -13.69 -13.04 0.90
N THR A 41 -14.96 -12.91 0.62
CA THR A 41 -15.92 -14.04 0.63
C THR A 41 -15.61 -15.08 -0.45
N ASN A 42 -15.01 -14.68 -1.55
CA ASN A 42 -14.72 -15.56 -2.68
C ASN A 42 -13.28 -16.09 -2.70
N GLY A 43 -12.45 -15.70 -1.74
CA GLY A 43 -11.06 -16.15 -1.65
C GLY A 43 -10.13 -15.12 -1.03
N SER A 44 -8.86 -15.43 -1.13
CA SER A 44 -7.78 -14.59 -0.63
C SER A 44 -6.61 -14.51 -1.61
N ILE A 45 -5.89 -13.40 -1.54
CA ILE A 45 -4.63 -13.20 -2.26
C ILE A 45 -3.62 -12.56 -1.32
N LEU A 46 -2.40 -13.04 -1.31
CA LEU A 46 -1.34 -12.62 -0.42
C LEU A 46 -0.02 -12.47 -1.17
N LEU A 47 0.48 -11.25 -1.18
CA LEU A 47 1.77 -10.90 -1.76
C LEU A 47 2.80 -10.77 -0.65
N ARG A 48 3.93 -11.47 -0.77
CA ARG A 48 5.03 -11.48 0.20
C ARG A 48 6.29 -10.93 -0.42
N GLY A 49 7.06 -10.19 0.38
CA GLY A 49 8.34 -9.65 -0.04
C GLY A 49 9.25 -9.33 1.15
N ARG A 50 10.53 -9.11 0.86
CA ARG A 50 11.56 -8.79 1.84
C ARG A 50 11.54 -7.32 2.25
N ASN A 51 11.24 -6.45 1.31
CA ASN A 51 11.15 -5.00 1.52
C ASN A 51 10.06 -4.38 0.64
N MET A 52 9.98 -3.06 0.58
CA MET A 52 8.93 -2.35 -0.14
C MET A 52 8.99 -2.53 -1.68
N PHE A 53 10.12 -2.92 -2.24
CA PHE A 53 10.36 -3.04 -3.69
C PHE A 53 10.53 -4.48 -4.16
N GLU A 54 10.91 -5.40 -3.29
CA GLU A 54 11.20 -6.79 -3.61
C GLU A 54 10.08 -7.70 -3.15
N PHE A 55 9.46 -8.38 -4.10
CA PHE A 55 8.39 -9.35 -3.83
C PHE A 55 8.87 -10.75 -4.22
N ASP A 56 8.71 -11.70 -3.31
CA ASP A 56 9.18 -13.07 -3.46
C ASP A 56 8.09 -13.98 -4.03
N SER A 57 6.84 -13.79 -3.60
CA SER A 57 5.76 -14.68 -3.99
C SER A 57 4.38 -14.05 -3.89
N LEU A 58 3.47 -14.61 -4.67
CA LEU A 58 2.03 -14.38 -4.61
C LEU A 58 1.36 -15.72 -4.31
N THR A 59 0.58 -15.78 -3.24
CA THR A 59 -0.25 -16.95 -2.90
C THR A 59 -1.71 -16.56 -3.01
N TYR A 60 -2.53 -17.41 -3.60
CA TYR A 60 -3.97 -17.16 -3.72
C TYR A 60 -4.78 -18.45 -3.57
N LYS A 61 -6.01 -18.29 -3.13
CA LYS A 61 -7.01 -19.34 -3.03
C LYS A 61 -8.40 -18.74 -3.27
N THR A 62 -9.20 -19.40 -4.10
CA THR A 62 -10.64 -19.14 -4.21
C THR A 62 -11.45 -20.21 -3.49
N VAL A 63 -12.74 -19.96 -3.27
CA VAL A 63 -13.63 -20.91 -2.60
C VAL A 63 -13.80 -22.23 -3.36
N ASP A 64 -13.59 -22.22 -4.68
CA ASP A 64 -13.73 -23.39 -5.55
C ASP A 64 -12.43 -24.19 -5.68
N MET A 65 -11.34 -23.78 -5.04
CA MET A 65 -10.05 -24.46 -5.06
C MET A 65 -9.88 -25.34 -3.84
N ASP A 66 -9.43 -26.58 -4.03
CA ASP A 66 -9.12 -27.51 -2.94
C ASP A 66 -7.91 -27.06 -2.10
N HIS A 67 -6.91 -26.48 -2.75
CA HIS A 67 -5.68 -25.99 -2.12
C HIS A 67 -5.32 -24.59 -2.62
N GLU A 68 -4.43 -23.93 -1.87
CA GLU A 68 -3.87 -22.66 -2.32
C GLU A 68 -2.83 -22.89 -3.42
N GLU A 69 -2.75 -21.93 -4.35
CA GLU A 69 -1.70 -21.88 -5.35
C GLU A 69 -0.71 -20.79 -5.00
N SER A 70 0.56 -21.01 -5.34
CA SER A 70 1.63 -20.06 -5.10
C SER A 70 2.45 -19.84 -6.37
N ILE A 71 2.70 -18.59 -6.68
CA ILE A 71 3.59 -18.15 -7.74
C ILE A 71 4.82 -17.55 -7.07
N THR A 72 5.99 -18.11 -7.34
CA THR A 72 7.27 -17.55 -6.90
C THR A 72 7.81 -16.64 -8.00
N PHE A 73 8.21 -15.45 -7.64
CA PHE A 73 8.85 -14.52 -8.56
C PHE A 73 10.32 -14.87 -8.69
N ASN A 74 10.77 -14.99 -9.92
CA ASN A 74 12.19 -15.19 -10.22
C ASN A 74 12.92 -13.85 -10.17
N ASP A 75 14.25 -13.89 -10.17
CA ASP A 75 15.12 -12.71 -10.15
C ASP A 75 14.86 -11.70 -11.28
N SER A 76 14.18 -12.12 -12.36
CA SER A 76 13.73 -11.23 -13.43
C SER A 76 12.68 -10.19 -13.01
N TYR A 77 12.06 -10.37 -11.84
CA TYR A 77 11.15 -9.39 -11.23
C TYR A 77 11.78 -8.64 -10.05
N ASP A 78 13.03 -8.92 -9.76
CA ASP A 78 13.80 -8.24 -8.73
C ASP A 78 14.32 -6.90 -9.29
N LEU A 79 13.39 -5.97 -9.49
CA LEU A 79 13.74 -4.61 -9.87
C LEU A 79 14.42 -3.95 -8.68
N ASN A 80 15.67 -3.55 -8.85
CA ASN A 80 16.32 -2.75 -7.83
C ASN A 80 15.60 -1.39 -7.67
N LYS A 81 15.84 -0.72 -6.55
CA LYS A 81 15.18 0.55 -6.23
C LYS A 81 15.33 1.60 -7.33
N ASP A 82 16.48 1.66 -7.98
CA ASP A 82 16.77 2.67 -8.99
C ASP A 82 16.02 2.39 -10.28
N GLU A 83 15.81 1.12 -10.64
CA GLU A 83 14.99 0.72 -11.79
C GLU A 83 13.51 1.03 -11.57
N VAL A 84 12.97 0.81 -10.36
CA VAL A 84 11.58 1.18 -10.03
C VAL A 84 11.38 2.68 -10.19
N ILE A 85 12.29 3.50 -9.64
CA ILE A 85 12.21 4.96 -9.76
C ILE A 85 12.37 5.40 -11.22
N TYR A 86 13.28 4.78 -11.96
CA TYR A 86 13.45 5.05 -13.39
C TYR A 86 12.15 4.81 -14.18
N HIS A 87 11.49 3.68 -13.98
CA HIS A 87 10.24 3.34 -14.66
C HIS A 87 9.11 4.31 -14.31
N VAL A 88 9.01 4.79 -13.08
CA VAL A 88 8.05 5.83 -12.70
C VAL A 88 8.28 7.12 -13.50
N HIS A 89 9.53 7.54 -13.64
CA HIS A 89 9.87 8.74 -14.42
C HIS A 89 9.59 8.55 -15.92
N VAL A 90 9.93 7.39 -16.48
CA VAL A 90 9.64 7.07 -17.89
C VAL A 90 8.16 7.10 -18.17
N TYR A 91 7.35 6.47 -17.31
CA TYR A 91 5.90 6.49 -17.42
C TYR A 91 5.33 7.92 -17.40
N PHE A 92 5.76 8.73 -16.43
CA PHE A 92 5.31 10.12 -16.33
C PHE A 92 5.70 10.95 -17.57
N GLN A 93 6.94 10.80 -18.05
CA GLN A 93 7.40 11.46 -19.26
C GLN A 93 6.60 11.03 -20.50
N ASP A 94 6.25 9.74 -20.62
CA ASP A 94 5.41 9.24 -21.71
C ASP A 94 4.01 9.87 -21.67
N CYS A 95 3.41 9.98 -20.50
CA CYS A 95 2.14 10.66 -20.32
C CYS A 95 2.22 12.13 -20.79
N LEU A 96 3.25 12.85 -20.42
CA LEU A 96 3.44 14.24 -20.82
C LEU A 96 3.66 14.39 -22.34
N LYS A 97 4.57 13.59 -22.91
CA LYS A 97 4.90 13.65 -24.35
C LYS A 97 3.73 13.32 -25.25
N ASN A 98 2.89 12.40 -24.83
CA ASN A 98 1.77 11.90 -25.62
C ASN A 98 0.42 12.48 -25.19
N ASN A 99 0.42 13.49 -24.32
CA ASN A 99 -0.77 14.13 -23.76
C ASN A 99 -1.80 13.11 -23.22
N LYS A 100 -1.28 12.06 -22.55
CA LYS A 100 -2.08 11.00 -21.91
C LYS A 100 -2.38 11.38 -20.46
N PRO A 101 -3.54 10.99 -19.91
CA PRO A 101 -3.80 11.15 -18.48
C PRO A 101 -2.82 10.30 -17.67
N VAL A 102 -2.42 10.81 -16.50
CA VAL A 102 -1.66 10.05 -15.50
C VAL A 102 -2.64 9.19 -14.71
N GLU A 103 -2.73 7.91 -15.02
CA GLU A 103 -3.70 6.97 -14.43
C GLU A 103 -3.17 6.33 -13.14
N ILE A 104 -1.86 6.23 -12.98
CA ILE A 104 -1.20 5.59 -11.84
C ILE A 104 -0.35 6.61 -11.10
N GLY A 105 -0.57 6.74 -9.79
CA GLY A 105 0.23 7.62 -8.93
C GLY A 105 0.03 9.11 -9.23
N GLY A 106 -1.12 9.49 -9.77
CA GLY A 106 -1.46 10.88 -10.06
C GLY A 106 -1.68 11.72 -8.80
N LEU A 107 -1.79 13.04 -8.99
CA LEU A 107 -1.97 13.99 -7.89
C LEU A 107 -3.22 13.69 -7.06
N SER A 108 -4.30 13.25 -7.69
CA SER A 108 -5.54 12.88 -7.01
C SER A 108 -5.32 11.74 -6.01
N GLU A 109 -4.61 10.68 -6.41
CA GLU A 109 -4.28 9.56 -5.55
C GLU A 109 -3.35 9.98 -4.42
N GLY A 110 -2.34 10.78 -4.72
CA GLY A 110 -1.44 11.37 -3.71
C GLY A 110 -2.19 12.17 -2.67
N MET A 111 -3.16 13.00 -3.08
CA MET A 111 -4.00 13.77 -2.17
C MET A 111 -4.89 12.89 -1.29
N LYS A 112 -5.43 11.78 -1.81
CA LYS A 112 -6.20 10.81 -1.00
C LYS A 112 -5.33 10.17 0.08
N VAL A 113 -4.12 9.75 -0.29
CA VAL A 113 -3.15 9.15 0.65
C VAL A 113 -2.79 10.15 1.75
N LEU A 114 -2.50 11.40 1.38
CA LEU A 114 -2.15 12.45 2.34
C LEU A 114 -3.29 12.74 3.33
N LYS A 115 -4.54 12.82 2.84
CA LYS A 115 -5.72 12.99 3.69
C LYS A 115 -5.89 11.82 4.66
N LEU A 116 -5.70 10.59 4.19
CA LEU A 116 -5.76 9.40 5.02
C LEU A 116 -4.69 9.42 6.12
N SER A 117 -3.45 9.75 5.77
CA SER A 117 -2.34 9.86 6.73
C SER A 117 -2.60 10.93 7.78
N ASN A 118 -3.10 12.10 7.38
CA ASN A 118 -3.45 13.17 8.32
C ASN A 118 -4.60 12.77 9.26
N ALA A 119 -5.60 12.04 8.75
CA ALA A 119 -6.69 11.53 9.58
C ALA A 119 -6.19 10.48 10.59
N ALA A 120 -5.24 9.61 10.19
CA ALA A 120 -4.62 8.64 11.08
C ALA A 120 -3.83 9.33 12.20
N LEU A 121 -3.03 10.34 11.88
CA LEU A 121 -2.30 11.14 12.88
C LEU A 121 -3.26 11.84 13.86
N LYS A 122 -4.35 12.42 13.33
CA LYS A 122 -5.39 13.04 14.15
C LYS A 122 -6.07 12.02 15.05
N SER A 123 -6.39 10.84 14.54
CA SER A 123 -6.99 9.74 15.31
C SER A 123 -6.08 9.33 16.48
N ALA A 124 -4.78 9.15 16.22
CA ALA A 124 -3.81 8.82 17.25
C ALA A 124 -3.69 9.91 18.32
N LYS A 125 -3.62 11.18 17.91
CA LYS A 125 -3.52 12.33 18.82
C LYS A 125 -4.76 12.50 19.69
N GLU A 126 -5.95 12.37 19.11
CA GLU A 126 -7.23 12.59 19.79
C GLU A 126 -7.80 11.30 20.41
N GLN A 127 -7.15 10.16 20.17
CA GLN A 127 -7.56 8.83 20.65
C GLN A 127 -9.01 8.50 20.31
N LYS A 128 -9.45 8.87 19.09
CA LYS A 128 -10.80 8.60 18.62
C LYS A 128 -10.83 8.27 17.13
N THR A 129 -11.91 7.63 16.70
CA THR A 129 -12.17 7.39 15.28
C THR A 129 -12.43 8.71 14.56
N ILE A 130 -11.78 8.90 13.41
CA ILE A 130 -11.96 10.06 12.54
C ILE A 130 -12.74 9.62 11.29
N ALA A 131 -13.88 10.26 11.04
CA ALA A 131 -14.64 10.04 9.81
C ALA A 131 -13.97 10.78 8.64
N LEU A 132 -13.68 10.06 7.56
CA LEU A 132 -13.04 10.66 6.37
C LEU A 132 -14.02 11.45 5.49
N GLY A 133 -15.35 11.30 5.68
CA GLY A 133 -16.36 12.00 4.89
C GLY A 133 -16.18 13.52 4.87
N ASP A 134 -15.77 14.09 5.99
CA ASP A 134 -15.55 15.53 6.15
C ASP A 134 -14.25 16.02 5.48
N TYR A 135 -13.39 15.09 5.02
CA TYR A 135 -12.11 15.40 4.35
C TYR A 135 -12.19 15.29 2.82
N TYR A 136 -13.31 14.80 2.27
CA TYR A 136 -13.47 14.57 0.83
C TYR A 136 -14.24 15.69 0.10
N THR A 137 -14.71 16.68 0.81
CA THR A 137 -15.27 17.89 0.22
C THR A 137 -14.14 18.87 -0.13
N LEU A 138 -13.70 18.84 -1.35
CA LEU A 138 -13.10 19.98 -2.06
C LEU A 138 -14.10 20.43 -3.08
#